data_a2b0a35bb57c56f6bde7df2133a1deaf
#
_entry.id   a2b0a35bb57c56f6bde7df2133a1deaf
#
_cell.length_a   1.000
_cell.length_b   1.000
_cell.length_c   1.000
_cell.angle_alpha   90.00
_cell.angle_beta   90.00
_cell.angle_gamma   90.00
#
_symmetry.space_group_name_H-M   'P 1'
#
loop_
_entity.id
_entity.type
_entity.pdbx_description
1 polymer ?
#
loop_
_entity_poly.entity_id
_entity_poly.type
_entity_poly.pdbx_seq_one_letter_code
_entity_poly.pdbx_strand_id
1 'polypeptide(L)'
;MDGNHFHVIVHDLAGALAWFARVWAAEPVYRGEGMAVLRFGPILLILDQDEEETVTTIGYATADCDADFRTVVGRGAHAIEEPADRSWGVRAAYLKGPGRITLELEQALDANARSSDSAT
;
A
#
# COMPACT_ATOMS: atom_id res chain seq x y z
N MET A 1 5.62 20.71 10.09
CA MET A 1 5.86 19.34 9.64
C MET A 1 4.67 18.87 8.87
N ASP A 2 4.86 18.60 7.60
CA ASP A 2 3.74 18.49 6.70
C ASP A 2 3.59 17.14 6.04
N GLY A 3 4.10 16.10 6.65
CA GLY A 3 3.88 14.79 6.11
C GLY A 3 4.83 13.76 6.62
N ASN A 4 4.41 12.53 6.47
CA ASN A 4 5.20 11.37 6.83
C ASN A 4 5.76 10.75 5.55
N HIS A 5 6.93 10.14 5.69
CA HIS A 5 7.52 9.38 4.59
C HIS A 5 8.11 8.09 5.13
N PHE A 6 8.20 7.09 4.27
CA PHE A 6 8.76 5.79 4.60
C PHE A 6 9.77 5.40 3.54
N HIS A 7 10.86 4.77 3.96
CA HIS A 7 11.88 4.24 3.07
C HIS A 7 11.71 2.74 2.91
N VAL A 8 11.73 2.28 1.68
CA VAL A 8 11.66 0.86 1.35
C VAL A 8 12.74 0.56 0.30
N ILE A 9 13.46 -0.51 0.50
CA ILE A 9 14.51 -0.93 -0.42
C ILE A 9 13.93 -1.94 -1.41
N VAL A 10 14.14 -1.70 -2.70
CA VAL A 10 13.79 -2.62 -3.78
C VAL A 10 15.03 -2.87 -4.64
N HIS A 11 15.15 -4.09 -5.15
CA HIS A 11 16.28 -4.42 -6.04
C HIS A 11 16.07 -3.81 -7.43
N ASP A 12 14.86 -3.89 -7.95
CA ASP A 12 14.49 -3.36 -9.27
C ASP A 12 13.68 -2.07 -9.12
N LEU A 13 14.37 -0.95 -9.07
CA LEU A 13 13.71 0.35 -8.88
C LEU A 13 12.78 0.69 -10.05
N ALA A 14 13.23 0.49 -11.29
CA ALA A 14 12.41 0.80 -12.46
C ALA A 14 11.13 -0.03 -12.49
N GLY A 15 11.25 -1.33 -12.20
CA GLY A 15 10.09 -2.22 -12.13
C GLY A 15 9.13 -1.85 -11.03
N ALA A 16 9.65 -1.47 -9.86
CA ALA A 16 8.81 -1.05 -8.73
C ALA A 16 8.05 0.23 -9.06
N LEU A 17 8.70 1.21 -9.67
CA LEU A 17 8.05 2.46 -10.08
C LEU A 17 6.93 2.19 -11.09
N ALA A 18 7.21 1.35 -12.08
CA ALA A 18 6.21 0.99 -13.09
C ALA A 18 5.01 0.28 -12.46
N TRP A 19 5.26 -0.58 -11.48
CA TRP A 19 4.19 -1.30 -10.78
C TRP A 19 3.30 -0.33 -9.99
N PHE A 20 3.89 0.56 -9.19
CA PHE A 20 3.11 1.51 -8.40
C PHE A 20 2.32 2.47 -9.28
N ALA A 21 2.88 2.89 -10.41
CA ALA A 21 2.17 3.76 -11.35
C ALA A 21 0.97 3.03 -11.99
N ARG A 22 1.19 1.80 -12.44
CA ARG A 22 0.15 1.03 -13.14
C ARG A 22 -0.94 0.55 -12.21
N VAL A 23 -0.56 -0.04 -11.09
CA VAL A 23 -1.51 -0.72 -10.19
C VAL A 23 -2.16 0.27 -9.24
N TRP A 24 -1.38 1.17 -8.66
CA TRP A 24 -1.84 2.06 -7.60
C TRP A 24 -2.09 3.48 -8.06
N ALA A 25 -1.75 3.80 -9.31
CA ALA A 25 -1.80 5.17 -9.84
C ALA A 25 -1.00 6.13 -8.96
N ALA A 26 0.06 5.65 -8.35
CA ALA A 26 0.93 6.46 -7.51
C ALA A 26 1.69 7.47 -8.34
N GLU A 27 1.68 8.73 -7.89
CA GLU A 27 2.32 9.82 -8.63
C GLU A 27 3.80 9.93 -8.27
N PRO A 28 4.70 9.88 -9.26
CA PRO A 28 6.11 10.12 -8.97
C PRO A 28 6.34 11.58 -8.64
N VAL A 29 7.03 11.83 -7.52
CA VAL A 29 7.39 13.17 -7.07
C VAL A 29 8.81 13.49 -7.45
N TYR A 30 9.70 12.50 -7.41
CA TYR A 30 11.10 12.66 -7.73
C TYR A 30 11.66 11.33 -8.20
N ARG A 31 12.57 11.40 -9.17
CA ARG A 31 13.33 10.26 -9.65
C ARG A 31 14.79 10.62 -9.78
N GLY A 32 15.65 9.96 -9.00
CA GLY A 32 17.08 10.06 -9.09
C GLY A 32 17.70 8.75 -9.51
N GLU A 33 19.02 8.70 -9.48
CA GLU A 33 19.77 7.48 -9.67
C GLU A 33 19.73 6.68 -8.38
N GLY A 34 19.16 5.49 -8.42
CA GLY A 34 19.11 4.62 -7.25
C GLY A 34 18.07 4.98 -6.20
N MET A 35 17.23 6.00 -6.43
CA MET A 35 16.13 6.28 -5.53
C MET A 35 15.01 7.06 -6.23
N ALA A 36 13.81 6.92 -5.71
CA ALA A 36 12.66 7.66 -6.20
C ALA A 36 11.71 7.95 -5.04
N VAL A 37 10.89 8.98 -5.21
CA VAL A 37 9.86 9.37 -4.25
C VAL A 37 8.52 9.31 -4.94
N LEU A 38 7.57 8.61 -4.34
CA LEU A 38 6.21 8.49 -4.84
C LEU A 38 5.23 9.07 -3.83
N ARG A 39 4.16 9.65 -4.34
CA ARG A 39 3.01 10.00 -3.49
C ARG A 39 2.12 8.78 -3.38
N PHE A 40 1.99 8.26 -2.16
CA PHE A 40 1.22 7.06 -1.87
C PHE A 40 0.16 7.41 -0.83
N GLY A 41 -1.02 7.81 -1.29
CA GLY A 41 -2.05 8.34 -0.40
C GLY A 41 -1.54 9.58 0.35
N PRO A 42 -1.70 9.64 1.66
CA PRO A 42 -1.27 10.80 2.44
C PRO A 42 0.21 10.82 2.79
N ILE A 43 0.98 9.83 2.33
CA ILE A 43 2.41 9.73 2.65
C ILE A 43 3.27 9.79 1.39
N LEU A 44 4.55 10.03 1.61
CA LEU A 44 5.57 9.87 0.58
C LEU A 44 6.27 8.53 0.79
N LEU A 45 6.36 7.76 -0.26
CA LEU A 45 7.07 6.49 -0.25
C LEU A 45 8.39 6.66 -0.98
N ILE A 46 9.48 6.48 -0.28
CA ILE A 46 10.81 6.58 -0.85
C ILE A 46 11.30 5.17 -1.15
N LEU A 47 11.59 4.93 -2.42
CA LEU A 47 12.13 3.67 -2.88
C LEU A 47 13.63 3.85 -3.11
N ASP A 48 14.43 3.09 -2.38
CA ASP A 48 15.88 3.06 -2.55
C ASP A 48 16.27 1.75 -3.22
N GLN A 49 17.21 1.80 -4.15
CA GLN A 49 17.66 0.60 -4.84
C GLN A 49 18.87 0.00 -4.13
N ASP A 50 18.76 -1.26 -3.72
CA ASP A 50 19.85 -2.02 -3.14
C ASP A 50 19.54 -3.51 -3.32
N GLU A 51 20.56 -4.35 -3.05
CA GLU A 51 20.41 -5.79 -3.19
C GLU A 51 19.55 -6.41 -2.09
N GLU A 52 19.65 -5.90 -0.86
CA GLU A 52 18.84 -6.39 0.26
C GLU A 52 17.51 -5.67 0.32
N GLU A 53 16.48 -6.34 -0.18
CA GLU A 53 15.14 -5.76 -0.23
C GLU A 53 14.49 -5.71 1.14
N THR A 54 13.71 -4.67 1.38
CA THR A 54 12.90 -4.56 2.61
C THR A 54 11.75 -5.55 2.55
N VAL A 55 11.58 -6.32 3.62
CA VAL A 55 10.42 -7.19 3.81
C VAL A 55 9.43 -6.43 4.68
N THR A 56 8.31 -6.01 4.12
CA THR A 56 7.34 -5.22 4.88
C THR A 56 5.95 -5.33 4.28
N THR A 57 4.98 -4.97 5.09
CA THR A 57 3.60 -4.77 4.65
C THR A 57 3.27 -3.30 4.76
N ILE A 58 2.77 -2.72 3.67
CA ILE A 58 2.32 -1.33 3.65
C ILE A 58 0.81 -1.34 3.59
N GLY A 59 0.18 -0.78 4.63
CA GLY A 59 -1.26 -0.67 4.70
C GLY A 59 -1.76 0.59 4.02
N TYR A 60 -2.85 0.46 3.27
CA TYR A 60 -3.52 1.55 2.60
C TYR A 60 -4.97 1.59 3.04
N ALA A 61 -5.36 2.67 3.72
CA ALA A 61 -6.73 2.84 4.18
C ALA A 61 -7.66 3.14 2.99
N THR A 62 -8.79 2.46 2.96
CA THR A 62 -9.77 2.62 1.88
C THR A 62 -11.16 2.69 2.46
N ALA A 63 -12.07 3.38 1.75
CA ALA A 63 -13.48 3.43 2.11
C ALA A 63 -14.24 2.20 1.61
N ASP A 64 -13.71 1.48 0.63
CA ASP A 64 -14.36 0.30 0.04
C ASP A 64 -13.30 -0.70 -0.39
N CYS A 65 -13.00 -1.64 0.50
CA CYS A 65 -11.96 -2.64 0.28
C CYS A 65 -12.26 -3.51 -0.95
N ASP A 66 -13.50 -3.95 -1.11
CA ASP A 66 -13.86 -4.81 -2.24
C ASP A 66 -13.68 -4.11 -3.58
N ALA A 67 -14.13 -2.85 -3.67
CA ALA A 67 -14.03 -2.08 -4.91
C ALA A 67 -12.57 -1.82 -5.28
N ASP A 68 -11.76 -1.37 -4.31
CA ASP A 68 -10.35 -1.10 -4.55
C ASP A 68 -9.56 -2.36 -4.85
N PHE A 69 -9.90 -3.46 -4.19
CA PHE A 69 -9.29 -4.76 -4.50
C PHE A 69 -9.54 -5.14 -5.96
N ARG A 70 -10.78 -5.04 -6.42
CA ARG A 70 -11.10 -5.33 -7.83
C ARG A 70 -10.33 -4.42 -8.78
N THR A 71 -10.21 -3.16 -8.43
CA THR A 71 -9.48 -2.18 -9.24
C THR A 71 -8.01 -2.55 -9.38
N VAL A 72 -7.32 -2.79 -8.26
CA VAL A 72 -5.88 -3.08 -8.32
C VAL A 72 -5.59 -4.44 -8.94
N VAL A 73 -6.43 -5.45 -8.70
CA VAL A 73 -6.27 -6.75 -9.36
C VAL A 73 -6.50 -6.60 -10.88
N GLY A 74 -7.50 -5.80 -11.27
CA GLY A 74 -7.75 -5.51 -12.68
C GLY A 74 -6.59 -4.79 -13.36
N ARG A 75 -5.77 -4.09 -12.60
CA ARG A 75 -4.56 -3.41 -13.10
C ARG A 75 -3.30 -4.27 -13.03
N GLY A 76 -3.43 -5.53 -12.61
CA GLY A 76 -2.34 -6.49 -12.63
C GLY A 76 -1.77 -6.89 -11.28
N ALA A 77 -2.33 -6.45 -10.16
CA ALA A 77 -1.88 -6.91 -8.86
C ALA A 77 -2.24 -8.37 -8.63
N HIS A 78 -1.37 -9.10 -7.95
CA HIS A 78 -1.62 -10.48 -7.56
C HIS A 78 -2.16 -10.55 -6.15
N ALA A 79 -3.34 -11.14 -5.99
CA ALA A 79 -3.97 -11.31 -4.69
C ALA A 79 -3.24 -12.37 -3.86
N ILE A 80 -2.97 -12.05 -2.60
CA ILE A 80 -2.51 -13.02 -1.60
C ILE A 80 -3.71 -13.49 -0.79
N GLU A 81 -4.53 -12.55 -0.30
CA GLU A 81 -5.77 -12.84 0.39
C GLU A 81 -6.85 -11.90 -0.09
N GLU A 82 -7.99 -12.46 -0.43
CA GLU A 82 -9.16 -11.68 -0.83
C GLU A 82 -9.75 -10.90 0.35
N PRO A 83 -10.57 -9.86 0.08
CA PRO A 83 -11.21 -9.12 1.15
C PRO A 83 -11.99 -10.01 2.11
N ALA A 84 -11.74 -9.85 3.38
CA ALA A 84 -12.45 -10.56 4.43
C ALA A 84 -12.49 -9.70 5.70
N ASP A 85 -13.55 -9.88 6.47
CA ASP A 85 -13.65 -9.22 7.76
C ASP A 85 -12.69 -9.88 8.75
N ARG A 86 -11.96 -9.05 9.48
CA ARG A 86 -10.95 -9.49 10.44
C ARG A 86 -11.45 -9.24 11.86
N SER A 87 -10.90 -10.02 12.79
CA SER A 87 -11.35 -9.97 14.18
C SER A 87 -11.07 -8.64 14.87
N TRP A 88 -10.16 -7.84 14.33
CA TRP A 88 -9.83 -6.53 14.92
C TRP A 88 -10.64 -5.37 14.33
N GLY A 89 -11.74 -5.66 13.65
CA GLY A 89 -12.71 -4.63 13.28
C GLY A 89 -12.46 -3.96 11.94
N VAL A 90 -11.76 -4.63 11.04
CA VAL A 90 -11.50 -4.13 9.69
C VAL A 90 -11.85 -5.18 8.66
N ARG A 91 -12.05 -4.72 7.42
CA ARG A 91 -12.08 -5.60 6.26
C ARG A 91 -10.79 -5.38 5.51
N ALA A 92 -10.02 -6.43 5.31
CA ALA A 92 -8.69 -6.31 4.74
C ALA A 92 -8.46 -7.32 3.61
N ALA A 93 -7.64 -6.90 2.66
CA ALA A 93 -7.15 -7.75 1.58
C ALA A 93 -5.65 -7.54 1.45
N TYR A 94 -4.96 -8.55 0.96
CA TYR A 94 -3.49 -8.50 0.82
C TYR A 94 -3.10 -8.81 -0.61
N LEU A 95 -2.13 -8.05 -1.11
CA LEU A 95 -1.66 -8.12 -2.50
C LEU A 95 -0.14 -8.16 -2.51
N LYS A 96 0.40 -8.87 -3.48
CA LYS A 96 1.84 -8.90 -3.67
C LYS A 96 2.29 -7.60 -4.34
N GLY A 97 3.17 -6.87 -3.68
CA GLY A 97 3.81 -5.68 -4.23
C GLY A 97 5.12 -6.01 -4.92
N PRO A 98 5.86 -4.97 -5.36
CA PRO A 98 7.17 -5.16 -5.95
C PRO A 98 8.18 -5.65 -4.90
N GLY A 99 9.17 -6.40 -5.36
CA GLY A 99 10.19 -6.92 -4.46
C GLY A 99 9.59 -7.82 -3.39
N ARG A 100 9.83 -7.49 -2.13
CA ARG A 100 9.34 -8.25 -0.98
C ARG A 100 8.33 -7.45 -0.16
N ILE A 101 7.64 -6.53 -0.82
CA ILE A 101 6.61 -5.70 -0.23
C ILE A 101 5.26 -6.39 -0.38
N THR A 102 4.47 -6.41 0.69
CA THR A 102 3.06 -6.78 0.66
C THR A 102 2.24 -5.52 0.80
N LEU A 103 1.20 -5.36 0.00
CA LEU A 103 0.25 -4.26 0.13
C LEU A 103 -1.00 -4.77 0.83
N GLU A 104 -1.51 -3.97 1.77
CA GLU A 104 -2.76 -4.28 2.46
C GLU A 104 -3.77 -3.18 2.18
N LEU A 105 -4.96 -3.57 1.73
CA LEU A 105 -6.10 -2.66 1.68
C LEU A 105 -6.90 -2.87 2.96
N GLU A 106 -7.17 -1.79 3.69
CA GLU A 106 -7.82 -1.89 4.99
C GLU A 106 -8.97 -0.90 5.06
N GLN A 107 -10.18 -1.43 5.30
CA GLN A 107 -11.41 -0.66 5.47
C GLN A 107 -11.90 -0.81 6.90
N ALA A 108 -12.12 0.31 7.57
CA ALA A 108 -12.72 0.29 8.90
C ALA A 108 -14.17 -0.19 8.80
N LEU A 109 -14.50 -1.24 9.54
CA LEU A 109 -15.87 -1.75 9.62
C LEU A 109 -16.63 -0.97 10.67
N ASP A 110 -17.80 -0.45 10.29
CA ASP A 110 -18.68 0.27 11.21
C ASP A 110 -17.93 1.27 12.09
N ALA A 111 -17.47 2.34 11.49
CA ALA A 111 -16.67 3.37 12.18
C ALA A 111 -17.39 3.91 13.43
N ASN A 112 -18.73 3.98 13.41
CA ASN A 112 -19.50 4.46 14.57
C ASN A 112 -19.42 3.46 15.72
N ALA A 113 -19.61 2.18 15.45
CA ALA A 113 -19.49 1.13 16.47
C ALA A 113 -18.07 1.08 17.03
N ARG A 114 -17.05 1.20 16.19
CA ARG A 114 -15.66 1.23 16.64
C ARG A 114 -15.40 2.44 17.53
N SER A 115 -15.91 3.60 17.13
CA SER A 115 -15.76 4.82 17.93
C SER A 115 -16.46 4.69 19.27
N SER A 116 -17.63 4.08 19.31
CA SER A 116 -18.35 3.82 20.55
C SER A 116 -17.60 2.87 21.45
N ASP A 117 -17.05 1.81 20.86
CA ASP A 117 -16.24 0.84 21.61
C ASP A 117 -14.98 1.51 22.15
N SER A 118 -14.35 2.36 21.39
CA SER A 118 -13.16 3.10 21.82
C SER A 118 -13.48 4.07 22.94
N ALA A 119 -14.67 4.63 22.97
CA ALA A 119 -15.08 5.58 23.98
C ALA A 119 -15.43 4.91 25.31
N THR A 120 -15.66 3.63 25.25
CA THR A 120 -15.94 2.87 26.48
C THR A 120 -14.68 2.26 27.06
#